data_444cf28531548dff8e0c0a5e135faf62
#
_entry.id   444cf28531548dff8e0c0a5e135faf62
#
_cell.length_a   1.000
_cell.length_b   1.000
_cell.length_c   1.000
_cell.angle_alpha   90.00
_cell.angle_beta   90.00
_cell.angle_gamma   90.00
#
_symmetry.space_group_name_H-M   'P 1'
#
loop_
_entity.id
_entity.type
_entity.pdbx_description
1 polymer ?
#
loop_
_entity_poly.entity_id
_entity_poly.type
_entity_poly.pdbx_seq_one_letter_code
_entity_poly.pdbx_strand_id
1 'polypeptide(L)'
;MCRHKNLGNSTMISNDFECEDQLNMHRATPCHRYLLALPLKPSHRGLLLVVGCNPSTADANADDPTLVKLRTWATFNGYSHLAVVNMFSYRETSPRKMKAAGTMTFLEGGGEVDVWIERAASIASDIVLAMGDIAFKSWGNFRNPFHSTTESGKNRRIRARSRLVEIVDLIRREKQKESKIFAFCLTKAAFPGHILYLPNSLKSRDNWLDVTEHNFDTG
;
A
#
# COMPACT_ATOMS: atom_id res chain seq x y z
N MET A 1 17.53 15.57 -3.75
CA MET A 1 17.39 15.29 -5.19
C MET A 1 17.98 13.90 -5.45
N CYS A 2 17.14 12.88 -5.61
CA CYS A 2 17.61 11.55 -5.93
C CYS A 2 18.04 11.49 -7.39
N ARG A 3 19.33 11.28 -7.63
CA ARG A 3 19.86 11.07 -8.99
C ARG A 3 19.82 9.58 -9.31
N HIS A 4 19.25 9.21 -10.45
CA HIS A 4 19.31 7.85 -10.98
C HIS A 4 20.78 7.47 -11.22
N LYS A 5 21.28 6.47 -10.49
CA LYS A 5 22.38 5.66 -10.97
C LYS A 5 21.77 4.47 -11.71
N ASN A 6 22.08 4.33 -12.99
CA ASN A 6 21.77 3.13 -13.77
C ASN A 6 22.40 1.93 -13.07
N LEU A 7 21.60 1.11 -12.43
CA LEU A 7 21.98 -0.22 -11.98
C LEU A 7 21.61 -1.19 -13.10
N GLY A 8 22.51 -1.32 -14.07
CA GLY A 8 22.56 -2.50 -14.90
C GLY A 8 23.07 -3.65 -14.04
N ASN A 9 22.21 -4.61 -13.78
CA ASN A 9 22.42 -6.05 -13.77
C ASN A 9 21.18 -6.71 -13.21
N SER A 10 20.46 -7.39 -14.10
CA SER A 10 19.45 -8.38 -13.78
C SER A 10 20.13 -9.54 -13.07
N THR A 11 20.13 -9.53 -11.75
CA THR A 11 20.45 -10.71 -10.96
C THR A 11 19.17 -11.51 -10.82
N MET A 12 19.14 -12.69 -11.40
CA MET A 12 18.09 -13.69 -11.18
C MET A 12 17.96 -13.89 -9.66
N ILE A 13 16.79 -13.56 -9.14
CA ILE A 13 16.45 -13.77 -7.74
C ILE A 13 16.05 -15.23 -7.61
N SER A 14 16.85 -16.01 -6.89
CA SER A 14 16.55 -17.41 -6.56
C SER A 14 15.19 -17.53 -5.84
N ASN A 15 14.42 -18.56 -6.20
CA ASN A 15 13.06 -18.82 -5.70
C ASN A 15 13.02 -19.43 -4.28
N ASP A 16 14.10 -19.37 -3.53
CA ASP A 16 14.19 -20.00 -2.21
C ASP A 16 13.80 -18.99 -1.12
N PHE A 17 12.50 -18.90 -0.89
CA PHE A 17 11.94 -18.08 0.18
C PHE A 17 11.32 -18.99 1.26
N GLU A 18 12.03 -19.18 2.36
CA GLU A 18 11.42 -19.74 3.57
C GLU A 18 10.58 -18.68 4.29
N CYS A 19 9.38 -19.04 4.73
CA CYS A 19 8.32 -18.12 5.15
C CYS A 19 8.68 -17.22 6.35
N GLU A 20 9.56 -17.67 7.25
CA GLU A 20 9.96 -16.91 8.44
C GLU A 20 10.96 -15.81 8.15
N ASP A 21 11.91 -16.01 7.24
CA ASP A 21 12.88 -14.99 6.86
C ASP A 21 12.26 -13.87 6.02
N GLN A 22 11.17 -14.15 5.31
CA GLN A 22 10.49 -13.18 4.45
C GLN A 22 9.75 -12.11 5.25
N LEU A 23 9.20 -12.45 6.39
CA LEU A 23 8.36 -11.56 7.20
C LEU A 23 9.17 -10.55 8.04
N ASN A 24 10.47 -10.73 8.15
CA ASN A 24 11.38 -9.81 8.86
C ASN A 24 12.10 -8.83 7.92
N MET A 25 11.67 -8.71 6.66
CA MET A 25 12.40 -7.95 5.66
C MET A 25 11.84 -6.55 5.46
N HIS A 26 12.70 -5.56 5.66
CA HIS A 26 12.50 -4.20 5.20
C HIS A 26 13.15 -4.05 3.81
N ARG A 27 12.34 -3.76 2.79
CA ARG A 27 12.83 -3.48 1.44
C ARG A 27 12.67 -2.01 1.11
N ALA A 28 13.78 -1.30 1.13
CA ALA A 28 13.81 0.14 0.87
C ALA A 28 15.11 0.55 0.18
N THR A 29 15.02 1.64 -0.56
CA THR A 29 16.14 2.48 -0.99
C THR A 29 16.02 3.84 -0.27
N PRO A 30 16.99 4.76 -0.42
CA PRO A 30 16.84 6.10 0.15
C PRO A 30 15.56 6.82 -0.30
N CYS A 31 15.07 6.54 -1.51
CA CYS A 31 13.90 7.21 -2.10
C CYS A 31 12.62 6.38 -2.09
N HIS A 32 12.70 5.06 -1.98
CA HIS A 32 11.57 4.16 -2.08
C HIS A 32 11.51 3.18 -0.92
N ARG A 33 10.32 2.84 -0.46
CA ARG A 33 10.05 1.74 0.47
C ARG A 33 8.99 0.83 -0.16
N TYR A 34 9.41 -0.35 -0.52
CA TYR A 34 8.57 -1.33 -1.21
C TYR A 34 7.77 -2.19 -0.22
N LEU A 35 8.42 -2.60 0.87
CA LEU A 35 7.82 -3.43 1.91
C LEU A 35 8.36 -3.00 3.29
N LEU A 36 7.48 -2.93 4.26
CA LEU A 36 7.79 -2.91 5.68
C LEU A 36 7.09 -4.10 6.32
N ALA A 37 7.84 -5.07 6.82
CA ALA A 37 7.31 -6.22 7.54
C ALA A 37 7.78 -6.18 9.00
N LEU A 38 6.87 -6.44 9.93
CA LEU A 38 7.10 -6.35 11.36
C LEU A 38 6.54 -7.60 12.04
N PRO A 39 7.34 -8.30 12.86
CA PRO A 39 6.80 -9.31 13.76
C PRO A 39 5.95 -8.62 14.83
N LEU A 40 4.88 -9.28 15.20
CA LEU A 40 4.02 -8.93 16.33
C LEU A 40 4.18 -10.01 17.41
N LYS A 41 3.28 -10.05 18.38
CA LYS A 41 3.27 -11.16 19.34
C LYS A 41 2.77 -12.44 18.65
N PRO A 42 3.35 -13.60 18.95
CA PRO A 42 2.84 -14.88 18.45
C PRO A 42 1.33 -15.00 18.68
N SER A 43 0.59 -15.37 17.65
CA SER A 43 -0.87 -15.42 17.72
C SER A 43 -1.43 -16.38 16.67
N HIS A 44 -2.76 -16.61 16.72
CA HIS A 44 -3.46 -17.61 15.91
C HIS A 44 -3.71 -17.19 14.44
N ARG A 45 -3.62 -15.89 14.14
CA ARG A 45 -3.70 -15.40 12.76
C ARG A 45 -2.28 -15.15 12.24
N GLY A 46 -2.07 -15.43 10.96
CA GLY A 46 -0.80 -15.21 10.30
C GLY A 46 -0.51 -13.73 10.02
N LEU A 47 -0.24 -13.42 8.77
CA LEU A 47 0.12 -12.09 8.30
C LEU A 47 -1.11 -11.24 7.99
N LEU A 48 -1.16 -10.01 8.54
CA LEU A 48 -2.01 -8.94 8.04
C LEU A 48 -1.23 -8.11 7.01
N LEU A 49 -1.67 -8.09 5.76
CA LEU A 49 -1.16 -7.17 4.75
C LEU A 49 -1.98 -5.88 4.75
N VAL A 50 -1.32 -4.74 4.84
CA VAL A 50 -1.97 -3.43 4.70
C VAL A 50 -1.42 -2.71 3.48
N VAL A 51 -2.32 -2.24 2.62
CA VAL A 51 -2.00 -1.46 1.42
C VAL A 51 -2.34 0.01 1.69
N GLY A 52 -1.30 0.83 1.85
CA GLY A 52 -1.43 2.27 2.03
C GLY A 52 -1.32 3.06 0.73
N CYS A 53 -1.28 4.39 0.82
CA CYS A 53 -1.08 5.26 -0.33
C CYS A 53 0.40 5.33 -0.73
N ASN A 54 1.21 5.88 0.16
CA ASN A 54 2.66 6.04 -0.02
C ASN A 54 3.36 6.00 1.35
N PRO A 55 4.62 5.56 1.41
CA PRO A 55 5.36 5.52 2.65
C PRO A 55 5.71 6.93 3.13
N SER A 56 5.66 7.12 4.46
CA SER A 56 6.22 8.32 5.08
C SER A 56 7.75 8.34 4.98
N THR A 57 8.34 9.51 5.23
CA THR A 57 9.80 9.66 5.34
C THR A 57 10.36 9.10 6.64
N ALA A 58 9.49 8.79 7.61
CA ALA A 58 9.90 8.17 8.86
C ALA A 58 10.56 6.80 8.60
N ASP A 59 11.64 6.53 9.32
CA ASP A 59 12.31 5.23 9.28
C ASP A 59 11.56 4.19 10.11
N ALA A 60 11.92 2.91 9.95
CA ALA A 60 11.32 1.81 10.70
C ALA A 60 11.42 1.98 12.23
N ASN A 61 12.34 2.82 12.70
CA ASN A 61 12.59 3.13 14.10
C ASN A 61 11.88 4.41 14.59
N ALA A 62 11.23 5.17 13.72
CA ALA A 62 10.48 6.36 14.11
C ALA A 62 9.00 5.99 14.30
N ASP A 63 8.41 6.42 15.40
CA ASP A 63 6.98 6.20 15.71
C ASP A 63 6.10 7.00 14.74
N ASP A 64 5.84 6.43 13.56
CA ASP A 64 4.79 6.90 12.65
C ASP A 64 3.42 6.59 13.28
N PRO A 65 2.59 7.60 13.57
CA PRO A 65 1.28 7.38 14.19
C PRO A 65 0.39 6.38 13.44
N THR A 66 0.51 6.31 12.12
CA THR A 66 -0.19 5.33 11.28
C THR A 66 0.29 3.93 11.61
N LEU A 67 1.60 3.72 11.67
CA LEU A 67 2.20 2.42 11.95
C LEU A 67 1.90 1.95 13.37
N VAL A 68 1.98 2.86 14.36
CA VAL A 68 1.59 2.54 15.75
C VAL A 68 0.16 2.04 15.83
N LYS A 69 -0.77 2.73 15.14
CA LYS A 69 -2.17 2.33 15.12
C LYS A 69 -2.39 1.01 14.39
N LEU A 70 -1.74 0.79 13.26
CA LEU A 70 -1.78 -0.49 12.52
C LEU A 70 -1.28 -1.65 13.37
N ARG A 71 -0.13 -1.50 14.04
CA ARG A 71 0.43 -2.53 14.96
C ARG A 71 -0.55 -2.83 16.08
N THR A 72 -1.12 -1.79 16.70
CA THR A 72 -2.08 -1.93 17.80
C THR A 72 -3.32 -2.71 17.34
N TRP A 73 -3.86 -2.39 16.15
CA TRP A 73 -5.05 -3.05 15.63
C TRP A 73 -4.77 -4.48 15.15
N ALA A 74 -3.64 -4.71 14.49
CA ALA A 74 -3.20 -6.04 14.07
C ALA A 74 -3.01 -6.97 15.29
N THR A 75 -2.30 -6.50 16.33
CA THR A 75 -2.11 -7.27 17.58
C THR A 75 -3.45 -7.56 18.26
N PHE A 76 -4.35 -6.57 18.35
CA PHE A 76 -5.68 -6.75 18.96
C PHE A 76 -6.51 -7.82 18.23
N ASN A 77 -6.39 -7.91 16.90
CA ASN A 77 -7.11 -8.89 16.09
C ASN A 77 -6.39 -10.24 15.97
N GLY A 78 -5.29 -10.44 16.70
CA GLY A 78 -4.60 -11.71 16.79
C GLY A 78 -3.75 -12.06 15.57
N TYR A 79 -3.21 -11.07 14.86
CA TYR A 79 -2.21 -11.31 13.81
C TYR A 79 -0.82 -11.44 14.41
N SER A 80 -0.03 -12.38 13.90
CA SER A 80 1.36 -12.61 14.33
C SER A 80 2.35 -11.69 13.62
N HIS A 81 1.99 -11.20 12.44
CA HIS A 81 2.82 -10.33 11.61
C HIS A 81 2.00 -9.23 10.96
N LEU A 82 2.65 -8.10 10.70
CA LEU A 82 2.11 -6.98 9.94
C LEU A 82 3.05 -6.67 8.77
N ALA A 83 2.54 -6.68 7.57
CA ALA A 83 3.23 -6.14 6.39
C ALA A 83 2.52 -4.89 5.88
N VAL A 84 3.29 -3.88 5.51
CA VAL A 84 2.78 -2.65 4.92
C VAL A 84 3.45 -2.45 3.57
N VAL A 85 2.64 -2.43 2.54
CA VAL A 85 2.99 -2.00 1.17
C VAL A 85 2.18 -0.75 0.84
N ASN A 86 2.50 -0.10 -0.26
CA ASN A 86 1.78 1.11 -0.65
C ASN A 86 1.50 1.10 -2.15
N MET A 87 0.48 1.84 -2.59
CA MET A 87 0.21 2.06 -4.02
C MET A 87 1.43 2.61 -4.75
N PHE A 88 2.20 3.44 -4.05
CA PHE A 88 3.45 4.06 -4.51
C PHE A 88 4.55 3.77 -3.50
N SER A 89 5.73 3.46 -3.99
CA SER A 89 6.89 3.17 -3.15
C SER A 89 7.66 4.43 -2.74
N TYR A 90 7.47 5.56 -3.43
CA TYR A 90 8.20 6.79 -3.18
C TYR A 90 7.93 7.36 -1.78
N ARG A 91 9.00 7.60 -1.01
CA ARG A 91 8.97 8.09 0.37
C ARG A 91 8.77 9.59 0.42
N GLU A 92 7.59 10.03 0.76
CA GLU A 92 7.26 11.44 0.95
C GLU A 92 6.03 11.59 1.85
N THR A 93 6.14 12.40 2.88
CA THR A 93 5.02 12.64 3.81
C THR A 93 4.00 13.60 3.22
N SER A 94 4.46 14.55 2.39
CA SER A 94 3.59 15.57 1.79
C SER A 94 3.06 15.11 0.42
N PRO A 95 1.75 14.94 0.26
CA PRO A 95 1.17 14.60 -1.03
C PRO A 95 1.49 15.61 -2.14
N ARG A 96 1.66 16.89 -1.78
CA ARG A 96 2.06 17.94 -2.72
C ARG A 96 3.49 17.76 -3.23
N LYS A 97 4.42 17.42 -2.33
CA LYS A 97 5.82 17.15 -2.70
C LYS A 97 5.95 15.85 -3.49
N MET A 98 5.19 14.81 -3.11
CA MET A 98 5.13 13.57 -3.87
C MET A 98 4.76 13.81 -5.32
N LYS A 99 3.75 14.65 -5.59
CA LYS A 99 3.34 15.02 -6.96
C LYS A 99 4.41 15.73 -7.76
N ALA A 100 5.22 16.53 -7.10
CA ALA A 100 6.30 17.28 -7.74
C ALA A 100 7.56 16.44 -8.00
N ALA A 101 7.63 15.23 -7.42
CA ALA A 101 8.85 14.43 -7.38
C ALA A 101 9.16 13.72 -8.69
N GLY A 102 8.14 13.40 -9.50
CA GLY A 102 8.40 12.67 -10.74
C GLY A 102 7.17 12.12 -11.46
N THR A 103 7.41 11.18 -12.34
CA THR A 103 6.38 10.45 -13.10
C THR A 103 5.72 9.37 -12.26
N MET A 104 4.60 8.81 -12.74
CA MET A 104 3.96 7.64 -12.12
C MET A 104 4.93 6.47 -11.99
N THR A 105 5.63 6.12 -13.05
CA THR A 105 6.65 5.05 -13.06
C THR A 105 7.71 5.27 -11.99
N PHE A 106 8.16 6.51 -11.78
CA PHE A 106 9.11 6.84 -10.71
C PHE A 106 8.48 6.62 -9.33
N LEU A 107 7.24 7.05 -9.13
CA LEU A 107 6.55 6.90 -7.83
C LEU A 107 6.28 5.44 -7.47
N GLU A 108 6.07 4.59 -8.47
CA GLU A 108 5.89 3.14 -8.35
C GLU A 108 7.23 2.39 -8.23
N GLY A 109 8.36 3.09 -8.37
CA GLY A 109 9.68 2.46 -8.32
C GLY A 109 9.94 1.55 -9.51
N GLY A 110 9.45 1.92 -10.71
CA GLY A 110 9.64 1.14 -11.93
C GLY A 110 8.86 -0.17 -11.98
N GLY A 111 7.75 -0.27 -11.24
CA GLY A 111 6.94 -1.49 -11.15
C GLY A 111 7.40 -2.45 -10.05
N GLU A 112 8.51 -2.18 -9.38
CA GLU A 112 9.02 -3.07 -8.31
C GLU A 112 8.05 -3.16 -7.12
N VAL A 113 7.27 -2.12 -6.87
CA VAL A 113 6.25 -2.14 -5.81
C VAL A 113 5.19 -3.22 -6.05
N ASP A 114 4.83 -3.49 -7.29
CA ASP A 114 3.82 -4.50 -7.64
C ASP A 114 4.31 -5.91 -7.30
N VAL A 115 5.57 -6.20 -7.56
CA VAL A 115 6.20 -7.47 -7.18
C VAL A 115 6.11 -7.70 -5.66
N TRP A 116 6.28 -6.66 -4.85
CA TRP A 116 6.17 -6.78 -3.40
C TRP A 116 4.74 -6.88 -2.92
N ILE A 117 3.78 -6.24 -3.61
CA ILE A 117 2.35 -6.41 -3.35
C ILE A 117 1.94 -7.86 -3.63
N GLU A 118 2.32 -8.42 -4.80
CA GLU A 118 2.06 -9.81 -5.19
C GLU A 118 2.58 -10.80 -4.14
N ARG A 119 3.85 -10.70 -3.80
CA ARG A 119 4.48 -11.58 -2.82
C ARG A 119 3.83 -11.50 -1.45
N ALA A 120 3.54 -10.29 -0.96
CA ALA A 120 2.89 -10.13 0.33
C ALA A 120 1.44 -10.64 0.31
N ALA A 121 0.71 -10.44 -0.79
CA ALA A 121 -0.65 -10.93 -0.95
C ALA A 121 -0.73 -12.46 -0.97
N SER A 122 0.24 -13.13 -1.59
CA SER A 122 0.25 -14.60 -1.69
C SER A 122 0.41 -15.33 -0.34
N ILE A 123 0.93 -14.64 0.68
CA ILE A 123 1.14 -15.22 2.03
C ILE A 123 0.25 -14.60 3.10
N ALA A 124 -0.51 -13.55 2.78
CA ALA A 124 -1.35 -12.85 3.74
C ALA A 124 -2.57 -13.68 4.14
N SER A 125 -2.86 -13.73 5.45
CA SER A 125 -4.11 -14.31 5.98
C SER A 125 -5.30 -13.41 5.71
N ASP A 126 -5.11 -12.08 5.83
CA ASP A 126 -6.09 -11.06 5.47
C ASP A 126 -5.36 -9.83 4.88
N ILE A 127 -6.08 -9.08 4.07
CA ILE A 127 -5.55 -7.90 3.38
C ILE A 127 -6.46 -6.71 3.68
N VAL A 128 -5.88 -5.55 4.00
CA VAL A 128 -6.63 -4.32 4.27
C VAL A 128 -6.18 -3.23 3.32
N LEU A 129 -7.14 -2.67 2.61
CA LEU A 129 -6.95 -1.47 1.80
C LEU A 129 -7.12 -0.23 2.69
N ALA A 130 -6.09 0.62 2.79
CA ALA A 130 -6.05 1.76 3.71
C ALA A 130 -5.43 3.03 3.08
N MET A 131 -5.64 3.24 1.78
CA MET A 131 -4.97 4.31 1.02
C MET A 131 -5.47 5.71 1.40
N GLY A 132 -6.72 5.85 1.82
CA GLY A 132 -7.35 7.14 2.05
C GLY A 132 -7.68 7.90 0.75
N ASP A 133 -8.48 8.95 0.86
CA ASP A 133 -8.83 9.78 -0.29
C ASP A 133 -7.87 10.96 -0.52
N ILE A 134 -6.83 11.12 0.33
CA ILE A 134 -5.81 12.15 0.16
C ILE A 134 -5.02 11.94 -1.12
N ALA A 135 -4.66 10.71 -1.43
CA ALA A 135 -4.10 10.36 -2.74
C ALA A 135 -4.97 10.92 -3.85
N PHE A 136 -6.26 10.73 -3.73
CA PHE A 136 -7.27 11.11 -4.68
C PHE A 136 -7.47 12.63 -4.80
N LYS A 137 -7.64 13.34 -3.68
CA LYS A 137 -7.77 14.81 -3.65
C LYS A 137 -6.49 15.50 -4.10
N SER A 138 -5.37 14.91 -3.75
CA SER A 138 -4.04 15.45 -4.06
C SER A 138 -3.62 15.25 -5.51
N TRP A 139 -4.12 14.23 -6.20
CA TRP A 139 -3.72 13.86 -7.56
C TRP A 139 -4.29 14.77 -8.62
N GLY A 140 -5.15 15.66 -8.22
CA GLY A 140 -5.73 16.68 -9.05
C GLY A 140 -4.78 17.48 -9.93
N ASN A 141 -3.46 17.49 -9.72
CA ASN A 141 -2.46 18.28 -10.43
C ASN A 141 -1.27 17.47 -10.98
N PHE A 142 -1.38 16.15 -11.15
CA PHE A 142 -0.33 15.37 -11.77
C PHE A 142 -0.20 15.76 -13.25
N ARG A 143 0.91 16.36 -13.61
CA ARG A 143 1.28 16.51 -15.02
C ARG A 143 1.77 15.16 -15.50
N ASN A 144 1.00 14.50 -16.36
CA ASN A 144 1.50 13.38 -17.11
C ASN A 144 2.51 13.91 -18.15
N PRO A 145 3.80 13.55 -18.10
CA PRO A 145 4.76 14.00 -19.10
C PRO A 145 4.45 13.48 -20.51
N PHE A 146 3.59 12.46 -20.63
CA PHE A 146 3.16 11.90 -21.93
C PHE A 146 1.85 12.50 -22.48
N HIS A 147 1.15 13.33 -21.71
CA HIS A 147 0.01 14.09 -22.18
C HIS A 147 0.23 15.57 -21.89
N SER A 148 0.47 16.32 -22.96
CA SER A 148 0.53 17.77 -22.92
C SER A 148 -0.81 18.33 -22.42
N THR A 149 -0.72 19.31 -21.54
CA THR A 149 -1.77 20.24 -21.13
C THR A 149 -2.87 19.69 -20.21
N THR A 150 -2.97 20.33 -19.06
CA THR A 150 -4.16 20.51 -18.19
C THR A 150 -5.28 19.47 -18.34
N GLU A 151 -5.04 18.25 -17.89
CA GLU A 151 -6.15 17.33 -17.64
C GLU A 151 -7.07 17.95 -16.58
N SER A 152 -8.37 18.05 -16.91
CA SER A 152 -9.40 18.53 -16.00
C SER A 152 -9.47 17.67 -14.72
N GLY A 153 -9.94 18.21 -13.60
CA GLY A 153 -10.06 17.45 -12.34
C GLY A 153 -10.80 16.10 -12.46
N LYS A 154 -11.56 15.91 -13.54
CA LYS A 154 -12.30 14.67 -13.83
C LYS A 154 -11.36 13.54 -14.30
N ASN A 155 -10.40 13.82 -15.19
CA ASN A 155 -9.46 12.81 -15.70
C ASN A 155 -8.46 12.34 -14.66
N ARG A 156 -8.21 13.15 -13.63
CA ARG A 156 -7.31 12.85 -12.51
C ARG A 156 -7.90 11.86 -11.51
N ARG A 157 -9.22 11.91 -11.32
CA ARG A 157 -9.96 10.94 -10.53
C ARG A 157 -9.88 9.55 -11.15
N ILE A 158 -9.95 9.49 -12.48
CA ILE A 158 -9.87 8.25 -13.25
C ILE A 158 -8.55 7.52 -13.01
N ARG A 159 -7.40 8.22 -12.92
CA ARG A 159 -6.10 7.57 -12.76
C ARG A 159 -5.82 6.99 -11.38
N ALA A 160 -6.14 7.71 -10.31
CA ALA A 160 -5.96 7.16 -8.96
C ALA A 160 -6.89 5.95 -8.76
N ARG A 161 -8.08 5.99 -9.35
CA ARG A 161 -9.01 4.86 -9.36
C ARG A 161 -8.46 3.71 -10.20
N SER A 162 -7.90 3.97 -11.38
CA SER A 162 -7.26 2.93 -12.20
C SER A 162 -6.14 2.22 -11.43
N ARG A 163 -5.29 2.97 -10.72
CA ARG A 163 -4.24 2.35 -9.90
C ARG A 163 -4.78 1.51 -8.74
N LEU A 164 -5.86 1.96 -8.10
CA LEU A 164 -6.55 1.16 -7.08
C LEU A 164 -7.09 -0.15 -7.68
N VAL A 165 -7.75 -0.07 -8.84
CA VAL A 165 -8.29 -1.26 -9.54
C VAL A 165 -7.16 -2.21 -9.92
N GLU A 166 -6.08 -1.71 -10.54
CA GLU A 166 -4.90 -2.51 -10.88
C GLU A 166 -4.35 -3.29 -9.67
N ILE A 167 -4.20 -2.60 -8.52
CA ILE A 167 -3.70 -3.23 -7.29
C ILE A 167 -4.70 -4.25 -6.74
N VAL A 168 -5.98 -3.93 -6.74
CA VAL A 168 -7.01 -4.87 -6.26
C VAL A 168 -7.06 -6.13 -7.12
N ASP A 169 -6.97 -5.98 -8.44
CA ASP A 169 -6.96 -7.11 -9.37
C ASP A 169 -5.70 -7.96 -9.21
N LEU A 170 -4.54 -7.32 -9.01
CA LEU A 170 -3.30 -7.99 -8.68
C LEU A 170 -3.40 -8.79 -7.38
N ILE A 171 -3.93 -8.18 -6.32
CA ILE A 171 -4.14 -8.85 -5.03
C ILE A 171 -5.12 -10.02 -5.16
N ARG A 172 -6.24 -9.86 -5.88
CA ARG A 172 -7.24 -10.91 -6.09
C ARG A 172 -6.65 -12.12 -6.80
N ARG A 173 -5.76 -11.90 -7.75
CA ARG A 173 -5.08 -12.96 -8.50
C ARG A 173 -4.11 -13.75 -7.61
N GLU A 174 -3.40 -13.07 -6.72
CA GLU A 174 -2.29 -13.64 -5.97
C GLU A 174 -2.66 -14.09 -4.55
N LYS A 175 -3.71 -13.53 -3.93
CA LYS A 175 -4.09 -13.88 -2.55
C LYS A 175 -4.47 -15.35 -2.40
N GLN A 176 -4.29 -15.89 -1.19
CA GLN A 176 -4.80 -17.20 -0.84
C GLN A 176 -6.34 -17.25 -0.98
N LYS A 177 -6.87 -18.43 -1.27
CA LYS A 177 -8.32 -18.63 -1.49
C LYS A 177 -9.15 -18.16 -0.31
N GLU A 178 -8.71 -18.45 0.91
CA GLU A 178 -9.40 -18.13 2.16
C GLU A 178 -9.18 -16.70 2.64
N SER A 179 -8.15 -16.01 2.09
CA SER A 179 -7.85 -14.64 2.48
C SER A 179 -8.93 -13.69 1.99
N LYS A 180 -9.31 -12.75 2.86
CA LYS A 180 -10.27 -11.70 2.54
C LYS A 180 -9.60 -10.36 2.35
N ILE A 181 -10.21 -9.54 1.50
CA ILE A 181 -9.82 -8.15 1.30
C ILE A 181 -10.80 -7.27 2.07
N PHE A 182 -10.29 -6.43 2.95
CA PHE A 182 -11.07 -5.52 3.77
C PHE A 182 -10.76 -4.06 3.45
N ALA A 183 -11.68 -3.20 3.81
CA ALA A 183 -11.44 -1.78 4.06
C ALA A 183 -11.95 -1.46 5.47
N PHE A 184 -11.29 -0.57 6.19
CA PHE A 184 -11.80 -0.11 7.49
C PHE A 184 -13.13 0.64 7.33
N CYS A 185 -13.24 1.42 6.28
CA CYS A 185 -14.46 2.11 5.82
C CYS A 185 -14.24 2.56 4.37
N LEU A 186 -15.31 2.98 3.71
CA LEU A 186 -15.22 3.70 2.44
C LEU A 186 -15.48 5.18 2.68
N THR A 187 -14.73 6.03 2.00
CA THR A 187 -14.94 7.48 1.97
C THR A 187 -16.15 7.84 1.11
N LYS A 188 -16.59 9.10 1.13
CA LYS A 188 -17.68 9.58 0.24
C LYS A 188 -17.38 9.39 -1.25
N ALA A 189 -16.12 9.25 -1.62
CA ALA A 189 -15.69 8.99 -2.99
C ALA A 189 -15.51 7.48 -3.27
N ALA A 190 -16.03 6.60 -2.40
CA ALA A 190 -15.90 5.14 -2.46
C ALA A 190 -14.44 4.65 -2.49
N PHE A 191 -13.52 5.36 -1.83
CA PHE A 191 -12.14 4.93 -1.61
C PHE A 191 -11.97 4.32 -0.22
N PRO A 192 -11.07 3.32 -0.07
CA PRO A 192 -10.74 2.77 1.24
C PRO A 192 -10.18 3.83 2.18
N GLY A 193 -10.77 3.98 3.36
CA GLY A 193 -10.41 5.01 4.33
C GLY A 193 -9.02 4.80 4.94
N HIS A 194 -8.33 5.91 5.25
CA HIS A 194 -7.01 5.86 5.90
C HIS A 194 -7.14 5.67 7.41
N ILE A 195 -6.39 4.72 7.97
CA ILE A 195 -6.53 4.30 9.38
C ILE A 195 -6.33 5.43 10.39
N LEU A 196 -5.43 6.38 10.13
CA LEU A 196 -5.05 7.41 11.09
C LEU A 196 -6.25 8.21 11.64
N TYR A 197 -7.21 8.47 10.79
CA TYR A 197 -8.38 9.32 11.10
C TYR A 197 -9.60 8.52 11.55
N LEU A 198 -9.49 7.21 11.69
CA LEU A 198 -10.63 6.35 12.04
C LEU A 198 -10.83 6.23 13.55
N PRO A 199 -12.07 6.14 14.03
CA PRO A 199 -12.37 5.94 15.44
C PRO A 199 -11.95 4.53 15.91
N ASN A 200 -11.67 4.40 17.21
CA ASN A 200 -11.30 3.11 17.80
C ASN A 200 -12.42 2.06 17.78
N SER A 201 -13.67 2.47 17.55
CA SER A 201 -14.78 1.53 17.33
C SER A 201 -14.57 0.60 16.13
N LEU A 202 -13.72 0.99 15.17
CA LEU A 202 -13.33 0.15 14.03
C LEU A 202 -12.09 -0.71 14.29
N LYS A 203 -11.63 -0.81 15.54
CA LYS A 203 -10.45 -1.60 15.89
C LYS A 203 -10.66 -3.10 15.64
N SER A 204 -11.86 -3.64 15.98
CA SER A 204 -12.17 -5.04 15.72
C SER A 204 -12.35 -5.31 14.24
N ARG A 205 -11.75 -6.43 13.78
CA ARG A 205 -11.90 -6.93 12.42
C ARG A 205 -13.37 -7.18 12.04
N ASP A 206 -14.19 -7.52 12.99
CA ASP A 206 -15.63 -7.76 12.76
C ASP A 206 -16.37 -6.50 12.29
N ASN A 207 -15.79 -5.32 12.50
CA ASN A 207 -16.32 -4.04 12.04
C ASN A 207 -15.69 -3.57 10.70
N TRP A 208 -14.77 -4.35 10.11
CA TRP A 208 -14.18 -4.02 8.82
C TRP A 208 -15.12 -4.43 7.69
N LEU A 209 -15.13 -3.65 6.62
CA LEU A 209 -15.93 -3.94 5.45
C LEU A 209 -15.22 -5.00 4.59
N ASP A 210 -15.88 -6.13 4.34
CA ASP A 210 -15.40 -7.10 3.35
C ASP A 210 -15.62 -6.51 1.95
N VAL A 211 -14.52 -6.26 1.25
CA VAL A 211 -14.50 -5.67 -0.09
C VAL A 211 -13.88 -6.64 -1.11
N THR A 212 -13.82 -7.93 -0.78
CA THR A 212 -13.19 -8.95 -1.63
C THR A 212 -13.75 -8.93 -3.04
N GLU A 213 -15.07 -8.81 -3.17
CA GLU A 213 -15.78 -8.76 -4.47
C GLU A 213 -16.25 -7.34 -4.85
N HIS A 214 -15.85 -6.32 -4.09
CA HIS A 214 -16.29 -4.96 -4.36
C HIS A 214 -15.71 -4.42 -5.66
N ASN A 215 -16.58 -3.87 -6.51
CA ASN A 215 -16.14 -3.24 -7.75
C ASN A 215 -15.73 -1.77 -7.49
N PHE A 216 -14.44 -1.48 -7.55
CA PHE A 216 -13.91 -0.13 -7.40
C PHE A 216 -13.92 0.68 -8.71
N ASP A 217 -14.28 0.08 -9.84
CA ASP A 217 -14.31 0.76 -11.15
C ASP A 217 -15.56 1.61 -11.35
N THR A 218 -16.66 1.26 -10.66
CA THR A 218 -17.93 1.97 -10.75
C THR A 218 -18.02 3.13 -9.77
N GLY A 219 -17.79 4.37 -10.25
CA GLY A 219 -17.98 5.58 -9.45
C GLY A 219 -17.76 6.87 -10.23
#